data_ee1e2454889d04f14569b792e4e0c5e6
#
_entry.id   ee1e2454889d04f14569b792e4e0c5e6
#
_cell.length_a   1.000
_cell.length_b   1.000
_cell.length_c   1.000
_cell.angle_alpha   90.00
_cell.angle_beta   90.00
_cell.angle_gamma   90.00
#
_symmetry.space_group_name_H-M   'P 1'
#
loop_
_entity.id
_entity.type
_entity.pdbx_description
1 polymer ?
#
loop_
_entity_poly.entity_id
_entity_poly.type
_entity_poly.pdbx_seq_one_letter_code
_entity_poly.pdbx_strand_id
1 'polypeptide(L)'
;DVLTGEQKIRNFNINFGPQHPAAHGVLRLVLELDGEIVERCDPHIGLLHRGTEKLMESRTYLQNLPYFDRLDYVAPMNQEHAWCLAIEKLTNTVIPRRASLIRVLFSEIGRVLNHLLNVTTQAMDVGALTPPLWGFEEREKLMIFYERACGARLHAAYFRPGGVHQDISNELLEDIDTWAEDFPKVIDDIDTLLTENRIFKQRNVDIGVVTEDDIQTVSYTHLRAHETSGY
;
A
#
# COMPACT_ATOMS: atom_id res chain seq x y z
N ASP A 1 -34.17 -33.83 -15.93
CA ASP A 1 -34.75 -34.82 -16.85
C ASP A 1 -34.27 -36.19 -16.40
N VAL A 2 -35.22 -37.04 -15.97
CA VAL A 2 -34.93 -38.33 -15.30
C VAL A 2 -34.38 -39.38 -16.28
N LEU A 3 -34.25 -39.05 -17.54
CA LEU A 3 -33.90 -40.00 -18.61
C LEU A 3 -32.45 -39.88 -19.15
N THR A 4 -31.69 -38.86 -18.78
CA THR A 4 -30.32 -38.67 -19.31
C THR A 4 -29.22 -38.78 -18.27
N GLY A 5 -29.55 -38.90 -16.98
CA GLY A 5 -28.54 -39.04 -15.92
C GLY A 5 -27.58 -37.84 -15.76
N GLU A 6 -27.77 -36.78 -16.52
CA GLU A 6 -27.01 -35.54 -16.38
C GLU A 6 -27.49 -34.79 -15.15
N GLN A 7 -26.75 -34.88 -14.06
CA GLN A 7 -26.88 -33.97 -12.96
C GLN A 7 -26.53 -32.56 -13.47
N LYS A 8 -27.53 -31.69 -13.56
CA LYS A 8 -27.31 -30.28 -13.80
C LYS A 8 -26.46 -29.75 -12.66
N ILE A 9 -25.20 -29.50 -12.92
CA ILE A 9 -24.29 -28.87 -11.96
C ILE A 9 -24.91 -27.51 -11.62
N ARG A 10 -25.20 -27.30 -10.34
CA ARG A 10 -25.66 -26.00 -9.85
C ARG A 10 -24.44 -25.16 -9.54
N ASN A 11 -24.24 -24.09 -10.32
CA ASN A 11 -23.25 -23.08 -9.99
C ASN A 11 -23.54 -22.50 -8.60
N PHE A 12 -22.50 -22.33 -7.82
CA PHE A 12 -22.59 -21.69 -6.50
C PHE A 12 -22.22 -20.23 -6.61
N ASN A 13 -22.97 -19.37 -5.92
CA ASN A 13 -22.54 -18.01 -5.65
C ASN A 13 -21.98 -17.92 -4.23
N ILE A 14 -20.73 -17.49 -4.09
CA ILE A 14 -20.09 -17.26 -2.81
C ILE A 14 -19.59 -15.82 -2.70
N ASN A 15 -19.55 -15.30 -1.46
CA ASN A 15 -18.91 -14.06 -1.16
C ASN A 15 -17.48 -14.33 -0.67
N PHE A 16 -16.50 -13.80 -1.40
CA PHE A 16 -15.12 -13.71 -0.94
C PHE A 16 -14.91 -12.35 -0.30
N GLY A 17 -14.83 -12.31 1.02
CA GLY A 17 -14.79 -11.08 1.79
C GLY A 17 -16.17 -10.40 1.99
N PRO A 18 -16.22 -9.29 2.76
CA PRO A 18 -15.09 -8.59 3.36
C PRO A 18 -14.42 -9.31 4.54
N GLN A 19 -15.11 -10.24 5.21
CA GLN A 19 -14.53 -11.03 6.28
C GLN A 19 -13.80 -12.25 5.68
N HIS A 20 -12.55 -12.04 5.29
CA HIS A 20 -11.64 -13.07 4.77
C HIS A 20 -10.19 -12.56 4.95
N PRO A 21 -9.22 -13.40 5.31
CA PRO A 21 -7.83 -12.97 5.50
C PRO A 21 -7.24 -12.22 4.31
N ALA A 22 -7.48 -12.69 3.09
CA ALA A 22 -6.99 -12.08 1.85
C ALA A 22 -7.84 -10.89 1.34
N ALA A 23 -8.92 -10.53 2.01
CA ALA A 23 -9.77 -9.39 1.65
C ALA A 23 -9.41 -8.10 2.37
N HIS A 24 -8.51 -8.15 3.35
CA HIS A 24 -8.03 -7.01 4.14
C HIS A 24 -9.16 -6.15 4.76
N GLY A 25 -10.32 -6.77 5.01
CA GLY A 25 -11.50 -6.15 5.60
C GLY A 25 -12.35 -5.29 4.65
N VAL A 26 -11.91 -5.06 3.42
CA VAL A 26 -12.55 -4.10 2.49
C VAL A 26 -12.82 -4.65 1.09
N LEU A 27 -12.28 -5.79 0.72
CA LEU A 27 -12.55 -6.42 -0.56
C LEU A 27 -13.78 -7.33 -0.45
N ARG A 28 -14.74 -7.17 -1.35
CA ARG A 28 -15.85 -8.09 -1.55
C ARG A 28 -15.92 -8.51 -3.01
N LEU A 29 -15.79 -9.81 -3.25
CA LEU A 29 -16.02 -10.42 -4.55
C LEU A 29 -17.23 -11.34 -4.46
N VAL A 30 -18.16 -11.21 -5.38
CA VAL A 30 -19.21 -12.20 -5.59
C VAL A 30 -18.72 -13.14 -6.68
N LEU A 31 -18.45 -14.39 -6.32
CA LEU A 31 -17.90 -15.39 -7.22
C LEU A 31 -18.99 -16.38 -7.61
N GLU A 32 -19.10 -16.67 -8.90
CA GLU A 32 -19.87 -17.79 -9.43
C GLU A 32 -18.89 -18.92 -9.74
N LEU A 33 -19.13 -20.08 -9.13
CA LEU A 33 -18.24 -21.23 -9.19
C LEU A 33 -18.94 -22.42 -9.88
N ASP A 34 -18.19 -23.10 -10.76
CA ASP A 34 -18.45 -24.49 -11.14
C ASP A 34 -17.47 -25.40 -10.40
N GLY A 35 -17.94 -26.02 -9.32
CA GLY A 35 -17.07 -26.70 -8.37
C GLY A 35 -16.11 -25.73 -7.67
N GLU A 36 -14.81 -25.82 -7.96
CA GLU A 36 -13.76 -24.93 -7.45
C GLU A 36 -13.23 -23.95 -8.51
N ILE A 37 -13.79 -23.98 -9.71
CA ILE A 37 -13.38 -23.10 -10.80
C ILE A 37 -14.25 -21.84 -10.76
N VAL A 38 -13.61 -20.68 -10.81
CA VAL A 38 -14.30 -19.39 -10.89
C VAL A 38 -14.72 -19.15 -12.34
N GLU A 39 -16.03 -19.15 -12.60
CA GLU A 39 -16.59 -18.81 -13.91
C GLU A 39 -16.83 -17.31 -14.05
N ARG A 40 -17.25 -16.67 -12.96
CA ARG A 40 -17.51 -15.23 -12.94
C ARG A 40 -17.08 -14.61 -11.61
N CYS A 41 -16.46 -13.43 -11.72
CA CYS A 41 -16.10 -12.60 -10.58
C CYS A 41 -16.74 -11.22 -10.73
N ASP A 42 -17.53 -10.81 -9.74
CA ASP A 42 -18.17 -9.50 -9.68
C ASP A 42 -17.61 -8.73 -8.46
N PRO A 43 -16.69 -7.75 -8.67
CA PRO A 43 -16.11 -6.99 -7.58
C PRO A 43 -17.06 -5.90 -7.09
N HIS A 44 -17.31 -5.89 -5.78
CA HIS A 44 -18.09 -4.86 -5.09
C HIS A 44 -17.14 -3.94 -4.33
N ILE A 45 -16.84 -2.79 -4.91
CA ILE A 45 -15.96 -1.77 -4.34
C ILE A 45 -16.75 -0.73 -3.53
N GLY A 46 -16.05 0.09 -2.77
CA GLY A 46 -16.63 1.20 -2.01
C GLY A 46 -16.60 1.01 -0.49
N LEU A 47 -16.21 -0.14 0.04
CA LEU A 47 -16.16 -0.40 1.49
C LEU A 47 -15.14 0.50 2.22
N LEU A 48 -14.16 1.04 1.50
CA LEU A 48 -13.17 2.00 2.02
C LEU A 48 -13.39 3.42 1.50
N HIS A 49 -14.50 3.69 0.80
CA HIS A 49 -14.81 5.05 0.34
C HIS A 49 -15.19 5.94 1.53
N ARG A 50 -14.42 7.01 1.74
CA ARG A 50 -14.56 7.92 2.88
C ARG A 50 -14.96 9.35 2.48
N GLY A 51 -15.27 9.57 1.21
CA GLY A 51 -15.60 10.90 0.68
C GLY A 51 -14.45 11.91 0.78
N THR A 52 -13.20 11.45 0.75
CA THR A 52 -12.00 12.26 1.01
C THR A 52 -11.92 13.48 0.11
N GLU A 53 -12.09 13.32 -1.20
CA GLU A 53 -12.03 14.42 -2.16
C GLU A 53 -13.07 15.49 -1.85
N LYS A 54 -14.30 15.10 -1.59
CA LYS A 54 -15.40 16.04 -1.26
C LYS A 54 -15.17 16.75 0.07
N LEU A 55 -14.63 16.07 1.05
CA LEU A 55 -14.29 16.68 2.34
C LEU A 55 -13.16 17.71 2.21
N MET A 56 -12.18 17.45 1.33
CA MET A 56 -11.05 18.36 1.10
C MET A 56 -11.45 19.68 0.44
N GLU A 57 -12.52 19.71 -0.38
CA GLU A 57 -13.00 20.92 -1.04
C GLU A 57 -13.35 22.04 -0.05
N SER A 58 -13.78 21.67 1.16
CA SER A 58 -14.18 22.63 2.21
C SER A 58 -13.06 23.03 3.17
N ARG A 59 -11.82 22.58 2.93
CA ARG A 59 -10.68 22.77 3.82
C ARG A 59 -9.59 23.61 3.17
N THR A 60 -8.75 24.23 4.00
CA THR A 60 -7.53 24.87 3.50
C THR A 60 -6.50 23.83 3.07
N TYR A 61 -5.54 24.23 2.24
CA TYR A 61 -4.47 23.33 1.81
C TYR A 61 -3.70 22.68 2.97
N LEU A 62 -3.45 23.45 4.03
CA LEU A 62 -2.76 22.90 5.22
C LEU A 62 -3.64 21.91 5.99
N GLN A 63 -4.95 22.16 6.09
CA GLN A 63 -5.90 21.24 6.74
C GLN A 63 -6.13 19.98 5.93
N ASN A 64 -5.80 19.97 4.65
CA ASN A 64 -5.91 18.80 3.80
C ASN A 64 -4.76 17.80 3.97
N LEU A 65 -3.63 18.22 4.51
CA LEU A 65 -2.46 17.36 4.69
C LEU A 65 -2.77 16.02 5.40
N PRO A 66 -3.52 15.98 6.52
CA PRO A 66 -3.86 14.73 7.18
C PRO A 66 -4.71 13.76 6.34
N TYR A 67 -5.42 14.24 5.33
CA TYR A 67 -6.13 13.33 4.41
C TYR A 67 -5.16 12.54 3.54
N PHE A 68 -4.04 13.16 3.15
CA PHE A 68 -3.01 12.49 2.35
C PHE A 68 -2.32 11.36 3.13
N ASP A 69 -2.10 11.53 4.43
CA ASP A 69 -1.58 10.45 5.29
C ASP A 69 -2.44 9.17 5.25
N ARG A 70 -3.73 9.32 4.94
CA ARG A 70 -4.72 8.24 4.96
C ARG A 70 -5.07 7.69 3.59
N LEU A 71 -4.42 8.16 2.53
CA LEU A 71 -4.57 7.60 1.18
C LEU A 71 -3.78 6.31 1.05
N ASP A 72 -2.47 6.39 1.03
CA ASP A 72 -1.58 5.24 1.22
C ASP A 72 -1.11 5.22 2.68
N TYR A 73 -1.92 4.63 3.54
CA TYR A 73 -1.66 4.59 4.98
C TYR A 73 -0.49 3.68 5.38
N VAL A 74 0.12 2.99 4.42
CA VAL A 74 1.31 2.16 4.63
C VAL A 74 2.59 2.96 4.46
N ALA A 75 2.57 4.00 3.61
CA ALA A 75 3.67 4.95 3.39
C ALA A 75 3.16 6.40 3.48
N PRO A 76 2.63 6.85 4.63
CA PRO A 76 1.92 8.12 4.74
C PRO A 76 2.77 9.34 4.39
N MET A 77 4.03 9.38 4.80
CA MET A 77 4.91 10.51 4.50
C MET A 77 5.20 10.69 3.01
N ASN A 78 5.12 9.63 2.20
CA ASN A 78 5.25 9.74 0.75
C ASN A 78 4.08 10.52 0.14
N GLN A 79 2.87 10.34 0.68
CA GLN A 79 1.68 11.07 0.25
C GLN A 79 1.73 12.54 0.70
N GLU A 80 2.19 12.79 1.93
CA GLU A 80 2.46 14.15 2.40
C GLU A 80 3.46 14.87 1.49
N HIS A 81 4.52 14.15 1.06
CA HIS A 81 5.55 14.70 0.18
C HIS A 81 4.95 15.14 -1.17
N ALA A 82 4.15 14.29 -1.79
CA ALA A 82 3.49 14.60 -3.05
C ALA A 82 2.60 15.86 -2.93
N TRP A 83 1.82 15.95 -1.86
CA TRP A 83 0.98 17.12 -1.59
C TRP A 83 1.79 18.39 -1.36
N CYS A 84 2.83 18.32 -0.53
CA CYS A 84 3.71 19.47 -0.28
C CYS A 84 4.37 19.97 -1.58
N LEU A 85 4.88 19.05 -2.40
CA LEU A 85 5.50 19.40 -3.69
C LEU A 85 4.52 20.10 -4.64
N ALA A 86 3.26 19.64 -4.69
CA ALA A 86 2.23 20.28 -5.51
C ALA A 86 1.94 21.72 -5.07
N ILE A 87 1.77 21.94 -3.76
CA ILE A 87 1.52 23.28 -3.21
C ILE A 87 2.74 24.19 -3.41
N GLU A 88 3.93 23.69 -3.13
CA GLU A 88 5.18 24.44 -3.28
C GLU A 88 5.41 24.88 -4.73
N LYS A 89 5.06 24.01 -5.69
CA LYS A 89 5.10 24.37 -7.10
C LYS A 89 4.09 25.47 -7.44
N LEU A 90 2.88 25.42 -6.89
CA LEU A 90 1.85 26.45 -7.11
C LEU A 90 2.21 27.80 -6.48
N THR A 91 2.87 27.79 -5.33
CA THR A 91 3.21 28.99 -4.56
C THR A 91 4.65 29.49 -4.81
N ASN A 92 5.43 28.77 -5.63
CA ASN A 92 6.86 29.03 -5.86
C ASN A 92 7.66 29.07 -4.54
N THR A 93 7.32 28.23 -3.58
CA THR A 93 8.00 28.19 -2.28
C THR A 93 9.32 27.44 -2.38
N VAL A 94 10.39 28.06 -1.89
CA VAL A 94 11.75 27.45 -1.84
C VAL A 94 11.90 26.67 -0.54
N ILE A 95 12.41 25.44 -0.64
CA ILE A 95 12.62 24.55 0.49
C ILE A 95 14.10 24.60 0.92
N PRO A 96 14.41 24.71 2.23
CA PRO A 96 15.78 24.58 2.73
C PRO A 96 16.37 23.20 2.41
N ARG A 97 17.65 23.14 2.04
CA ARG A 97 18.33 21.88 1.66
C ARG A 97 18.21 20.79 2.73
N ARG A 98 18.35 21.15 4.01
CA ARG A 98 18.22 20.18 5.12
C ARG A 98 16.81 19.57 5.16
N ALA A 99 15.77 20.38 5.03
CA ALA A 99 14.38 19.88 5.00
C ALA A 99 14.14 18.94 3.79
N SER A 100 14.72 19.25 2.64
CA SER A 100 14.64 18.38 1.47
C SER A 100 15.30 17.02 1.72
N LEU A 101 16.47 16.98 2.37
CA LEU A 101 17.15 15.73 2.72
C LEU A 101 16.36 14.92 3.75
N ILE A 102 15.80 15.57 4.76
CA ILE A 102 14.91 14.91 5.75
C ILE A 102 13.70 14.30 5.06
N ARG A 103 13.07 15.00 4.13
CA ARG A 103 11.94 14.46 3.37
C ARG A 103 12.32 13.23 2.55
N VAL A 104 13.49 13.25 1.90
CA VAL A 104 13.97 12.06 1.16
C VAL A 104 14.17 10.90 2.11
N LEU A 105 14.86 11.10 3.24
CA LEU A 105 15.10 10.07 4.24
C LEU A 105 13.78 9.42 4.70
N PHE A 106 12.82 10.21 5.15
CA PHE A 106 11.55 9.69 5.66
C PHE A 106 10.62 9.14 4.56
N SER A 107 10.75 9.62 3.33
CA SER A 107 10.06 9.00 2.19
C SER A 107 10.64 7.62 1.87
N GLU A 108 11.96 7.44 1.96
CA GLU A 108 12.58 6.12 1.78
C GLU A 108 12.24 5.16 2.93
N ILE A 109 12.21 5.63 4.17
CA ILE A 109 11.70 4.84 5.30
C ILE A 109 10.23 4.44 5.05
N GLY A 110 9.40 5.36 4.57
CA GLY A 110 8.02 5.07 4.17
C GLY A 110 7.92 4.00 3.09
N ARG A 111 8.82 4.04 2.11
CA ARG A 111 8.87 3.02 1.07
C ARG A 111 9.27 1.65 1.63
N VAL A 112 10.24 1.58 2.54
CA VAL A 112 10.61 0.33 3.21
C VAL A 112 9.44 -0.19 4.05
N LEU A 113 8.73 0.67 4.79
CA LEU A 113 7.52 0.32 5.53
C LEU A 113 6.46 -0.33 4.62
N ASN A 114 6.25 0.24 3.44
CA ASN A 114 5.32 -0.31 2.45
C ASN A 114 5.79 -1.66 1.92
N HIS A 115 7.04 -1.77 1.50
CA HIS A 115 7.57 -3.03 0.94
C HIS A 115 7.54 -4.17 1.96
N LEU A 116 7.90 -3.92 3.21
CA LEU A 116 7.81 -4.91 4.28
C LEU A 116 6.39 -5.42 4.45
N LEU A 117 5.40 -4.53 4.47
CA LEU A 117 4.00 -4.96 4.56
C LEU A 117 3.58 -5.70 3.29
N ASN A 118 3.80 -5.13 2.12
CA ASN A 118 3.33 -5.70 0.86
C ASN A 118 3.89 -7.09 0.59
N VAL A 119 5.23 -7.24 0.64
CA VAL A 119 5.90 -8.52 0.36
C VAL A 119 5.49 -9.59 1.37
N THR A 120 5.45 -9.24 2.64
CA THR A 120 5.17 -10.23 3.69
C THR A 120 3.68 -10.62 3.75
N THR A 121 2.76 -9.70 3.50
CA THR A 121 1.33 -10.04 3.42
C THR A 121 0.99 -10.80 2.13
N GLN A 122 1.68 -10.51 1.01
CA GLN A 122 1.56 -11.33 -0.19
C GLN A 122 2.02 -12.77 0.09
N ALA A 123 3.12 -12.95 0.80
CA ALA A 123 3.58 -14.26 1.23
C ALA A 123 2.55 -14.97 2.12
N MET A 124 1.90 -14.24 3.03
CA MET A 124 0.83 -14.74 3.88
C MET A 124 -0.40 -15.18 3.06
N ASP A 125 -0.81 -14.40 2.08
CA ASP A 125 -1.96 -14.71 1.22
C ASP A 125 -1.71 -15.98 0.39
N VAL A 126 -0.45 -16.25 0.04
CA VAL A 126 -0.01 -17.49 -0.62
C VAL A 126 0.19 -18.65 0.36
N GLY A 127 0.16 -18.39 1.68
CA GLY A 127 0.18 -19.40 2.73
C GLY A 127 1.40 -19.40 3.66
N ALA A 128 2.36 -18.46 3.48
CA ALA A 128 3.54 -18.34 4.34
C ALA A 128 3.24 -17.39 5.51
N LEU A 129 2.95 -17.92 6.69
CA LEU A 129 2.53 -17.12 7.85
C LEU A 129 3.69 -16.46 8.64
N THR A 130 4.92 -16.94 8.48
CA THR A 130 6.09 -16.44 9.23
C THR A 130 6.60 -15.08 8.73
N PRO A 131 6.72 -14.80 7.41
CA PRO A 131 7.27 -13.54 6.91
C PRO A 131 6.57 -12.28 7.45
N PRO A 132 5.23 -12.23 7.61
CA PRO A 132 4.58 -11.07 8.23
C PRO A 132 5.07 -10.78 9.65
N LEU A 133 5.36 -11.79 10.45
CA LEU A 133 5.85 -11.61 11.83
C LEU A 133 7.21 -10.92 11.82
N TRP A 134 8.12 -11.34 10.96
CA TRP A 134 9.44 -10.73 10.80
C TRP A 134 9.35 -9.32 10.21
N GLY A 135 8.55 -9.16 9.15
CA GLY A 135 8.36 -7.84 8.53
C GLY A 135 7.74 -6.82 9.48
N PHE A 136 6.80 -7.22 10.31
CA PHE A 136 6.17 -6.32 11.28
C PHE A 136 7.08 -5.98 12.47
N GLU A 137 8.02 -6.84 12.84
CA GLU A 137 9.07 -6.51 13.81
C GLU A 137 9.94 -5.36 13.30
N GLU A 138 10.38 -5.42 12.04
CA GLU A 138 11.17 -4.34 11.45
C GLU A 138 10.33 -3.07 11.24
N ARG A 139 9.07 -3.22 10.84
CA ARG A 139 8.15 -2.08 10.74
C ARG A 139 7.99 -1.35 12.07
N GLU A 140 7.95 -2.07 13.18
CA GLU A 140 7.87 -1.47 14.52
C GLU A 140 9.06 -0.53 14.80
N LYS A 141 10.27 -0.95 14.46
CA LYS A 141 11.48 -0.12 14.60
C LYS A 141 11.37 1.18 13.78
N LEU A 142 10.91 1.07 12.53
CA LEU A 142 10.72 2.24 11.65
C LEU A 142 9.61 3.18 12.14
N MET A 143 8.54 2.65 12.71
CA MET A 143 7.47 3.46 13.30
C MET A 143 7.93 4.22 14.56
N ILE A 144 8.90 3.68 15.30
CA ILE A 144 9.57 4.39 16.40
C ILE A 144 10.37 5.59 15.86
N PHE A 145 11.03 5.45 14.71
CA PHE A 145 11.72 6.59 14.08
C PHE A 145 10.73 7.70 13.68
N TYR A 146 9.56 7.34 13.16
CA TYR A 146 8.48 8.29 12.91
C TYR A 146 8.05 9.01 14.17
N GLU A 147 7.79 8.26 15.25
CA GLU A 147 7.38 8.83 16.54
C GLU A 147 8.43 9.79 17.11
N ARG A 148 9.71 9.46 17.02
CA ARG A 148 10.81 10.33 17.47
C ARG A 148 10.94 11.59 16.61
N ALA A 149 10.61 11.53 15.33
CA ALA A 149 10.67 12.68 14.43
C ALA A 149 9.46 13.62 14.58
N CYS A 150 8.27 13.10 14.80
CA CYS A 150 7.04 13.90 14.72
C CYS A 150 6.03 13.68 15.85
N GLY A 151 6.26 12.71 16.74
CA GLY A 151 5.35 12.36 17.82
C GLY A 151 4.24 11.38 17.44
N ALA A 152 4.14 10.98 16.16
CA ALA A 152 3.15 10.03 15.68
C ALA A 152 3.82 8.82 15.01
N ARG A 153 3.31 7.63 15.30
CA ARG A 153 3.85 6.37 14.79
C ARG A 153 3.51 6.11 13.31
N LEU A 154 2.43 6.68 12.81
CA LEU A 154 1.93 6.39 11.46
C LEU A 154 1.49 7.67 10.74
N HIS A 155 0.32 8.21 11.04
CA HIS A 155 -0.22 9.41 10.40
C HIS A 155 0.41 10.67 11.01
N ALA A 156 1.55 11.06 10.44
CA ALA A 156 2.50 11.98 11.07
C ALA A 156 2.16 13.46 10.84
N ALA A 157 1.61 13.80 9.68
CA ALA A 157 1.49 15.19 9.20
C ALA A 157 2.78 16.00 9.42
N TYR A 158 3.92 15.36 9.13
CA TYR A 158 5.25 15.86 9.43
C TYR A 158 5.81 16.78 8.36
N PHE A 159 5.59 16.44 7.08
CA PHE A 159 5.96 17.32 5.99
C PHE A 159 4.95 18.46 5.91
N ARG A 160 5.48 19.67 5.68
CA ARG A 160 4.67 20.87 5.57
C ARG A 160 5.12 21.68 4.36
N PRO A 161 4.21 22.38 3.67
CA PRO A 161 4.65 23.30 2.61
C PRO A 161 5.74 24.24 3.11
N GLY A 162 6.90 24.22 2.44
CA GLY A 162 8.09 24.97 2.85
C GLY A 162 9.13 24.17 3.65
N GLY A 163 8.84 22.92 4.03
CA GLY A 163 9.82 22.08 4.73
C GLY A 163 9.22 20.92 5.54
N VAL A 164 9.61 20.81 6.79
CA VAL A 164 9.15 19.84 7.78
C VAL A 164 8.69 20.55 9.04
N HIS A 165 7.83 19.89 9.83
CA HIS A 165 7.29 20.49 11.04
C HIS A 165 8.36 20.83 12.08
N GLN A 166 9.35 19.97 12.26
CA GLN A 166 10.48 20.17 13.19
C GLN A 166 11.72 19.45 12.67
N ASP A 167 12.89 19.88 13.14
CA ASP A 167 14.16 19.24 12.82
C ASP A 167 14.30 17.91 13.55
N ILE A 168 15.20 17.06 13.07
CA ILE A 168 15.54 15.78 13.68
C ILE A 168 16.85 15.85 14.43
N SER A 169 16.96 15.07 15.52
CA SER A 169 18.19 14.99 16.31
C SER A 169 19.27 14.17 15.60
N ASN A 170 20.53 14.44 15.91
CA ASN A 170 21.64 13.62 15.42
C ASN A 170 21.59 12.19 15.95
N GLU A 171 21.16 12.01 17.19
CA GLU A 171 20.94 10.69 17.80
C GLU A 171 19.95 9.85 16.99
N LEU A 172 18.86 10.45 16.51
CA LEU A 172 17.92 9.75 15.64
C LEU A 172 18.57 9.34 14.30
N LEU A 173 19.41 10.20 13.74
CA LEU A 173 20.14 9.88 12.50
C LEU A 173 21.12 8.73 12.69
N GLU A 174 21.85 8.69 13.81
CA GLU A 174 22.77 7.60 14.15
C GLU A 174 22.04 6.26 14.34
N ASP A 175 20.88 6.27 14.98
CA ASP A 175 20.06 5.08 15.15
C ASP A 175 19.46 4.56 13.82
N ILE A 176 19.05 5.47 12.93
CA ILE A 176 18.59 5.11 11.58
C ILE A 176 19.73 4.50 10.77
N ASP A 177 20.94 5.06 10.85
CA ASP A 177 22.12 4.55 10.15
C ASP A 177 22.48 3.15 10.63
N THR A 178 22.53 2.94 11.95
CA THR A 178 22.77 1.64 12.57
C THR A 178 21.72 0.60 12.14
N TRP A 179 20.44 0.99 12.12
CA TRP A 179 19.37 0.12 11.63
C TRP A 179 19.56 -0.24 10.15
N ALA A 180 19.93 0.74 9.32
CA ALA A 180 20.12 0.55 7.89
C ALA A 180 21.28 -0.41 7.56
N GLU A 181 22.34 -0.43 8.38
CA GLU A 181 23.46 -1.38 8.25
C GLU A 181 23.05 -2.83 8.56
N ASP A 182 22.14 -3.03 9.52
CA ASP A 182 21.68 -4.36 9.93
C ASP A 182 20.51 -4.90 9.09
N PHE A 183 19.70 -4.04 8.51
CA PHE A 183 18.48 -4.40 7.78
C PHE A 183 18.68 -5.38 6.61
N PRO A 184 19.77 -5.32 5.81
CA PRO A 184 20.00 -6.30 4.74
C PRO A 184 19.96 -7.75 5.19
N LYS A 185 20.37 -8.05 6.43
CA LYS A 185 20.34 -9.42 6.99
C LYS A 185 18.90 -9.96 7.08
N VAL A 186 17.96 -9.09 7.45
CA VAL A 186 16.53 -9.45 7.52
C VAL A 186 15.97 -9.74 6.13
N ILE A 187 16.41 -8.97 5.13
CA ILE A 187 16.02 -9.22 3.74
C ILE A 187 16.57 -10.55 3.24
N ASP A 188 17.84 -10.87 3.56
CA ASP A 188 18.45 -12.15 3.20
C ASP A 188 17.71 -13.34 3.83
N ASP A 189 17.23 -13.20 5.07
CA ASP A 189 16.43 -14.23 5.75
C ASP A 189 15.08 -14.43 5.06
N ILE A 190 14.40 -13.35 4.68
CA ILE A 190 13.12 -13.41 3.94
C ILE A 190 13.33 -13.99 2.55
N ASP A 191 14.39 -13.60 1.85
CA ASP A 191 14.74 -14.11 0.52
C ASP A 191 15.01 -15.62 0.57
N THR A 192 15.81 -16.07 1.53
CA THR A 192 16.11 -17.47 1.75
C THR A 192 14.85 -18.30 2.02
N LEU A 193 13.88 -17.74 2.75
CA LEU A 193 12.65 -18.43 3.07
C LEU A 193 11.69 -18.54 1.86
N LEU A 194 11.63 -17.52 1.02
CA LEU A 194 10.59 -17.37 0.00
C LEU A 194 11.07 -17.68 -1.41
N THR A 195 12.19 -17.11 -1.86
CA THR A 195 12.55 -17.06 -3.28
C THR A 195 12.75 -18.44 -3.88
N GLU A 196 13.43 -19.34 -3.19
CA GLU A 196 13.66 -20.72 -3.66
C GLU A 196 12.63 -21.73 -3.13
N ASN A 197 11.64 -21.27 -2.36
CA ASN A 197 10.61 -22.15 -1.82
C ASN A 197 9.73 -22.71 -2.94
N ARG A 198 9.68 -24.04 -3.05
CA ARG A 198 8.93 -24.73 -4.11
C ARG A 198 7.44 -24.39 -4.08
N ILE A 199 6.84 -24.34 -2.90
CA ILE A 199 5.40 -24.05 -2.76
C ILE A 199 5.11 -22.60 -3.17
N PHE A 200 5.95 -21.67 -2.74
CA PHE A 200 5.82 -20.26 -3.10
C PHE A 200 5.96 -20.06 -4.61
N LYS A 201 6.97 -20.68 -5.24
CA LYS A 201 7.15 -20.66 -6.69
C LYS A 201 5.95 -21.23 -7.44
N GLN A 202 5.44 -22.39 -7.04
CA GLN A 202 4.30 -23.03 -7.70
C GLN A 202 3.00 -22.23 -7.59
N ARG A 203 2.89 -21.36 -6.58
CA ARG A 203 1.69 -20.52 -6.36
C ARG A 203 1.77 -19.15 -6.99
N ASN A 204 2.94 -18.75 -7.50
CA ASN A 204 3.14 -17.41 -8.06
C ASN A 204 3.58 -17.40 -9.52
N VAL A 205 4.43 -18.36 -9.94
CA VAL A 205 4.97 -18.35 -11.30
C VAL A 205 3.87 -18.63 -12.31
N ASP A 206 3.79 -17.77 -13.32
CA ASP A 206 2.79 -17.79 -14.39
C ASP A 206 1.33 -17.61 -13.93
N ILE A 207 1.10 -17.11 -12.73
CA ILE A 207 -0.23 -16.81 -12.20
C ILE A 207 -0.43 -15.29 -12.14
N GLY A 208 -1.52 -14.81 -12.76
CA GLY A 208 -1.86 -13.39 -12.76
C GLY A 208 -0.85 -12.53 -13.53
N VAL A 209 -0.32 -13.06 -14.63
CA VAL A 209 0.63 -12.34 -15.46
C VAL A 209 -0.05 -11.12 -16.07
N VAL A 210 0.51 -9.94 -15.83
CA VAL A 210 0.05 -8.67 -16.40
C VAL A 210 0.93 -8.35 -17.60
N THR A 211 0.31 -8.29 -18.76
CA THR A 211 1.01 -7.99 -20.02
C THR A 211 1.13 -6.48 -20.26
N GLU A 212 1.97 -6.08 -21.21
CA GLU A 212 2.09 -4.68 -21.61
C GLU A 212 0.75 -4.12 -22.14
N ASP A 213 -0.01 -4.93 -22.86
CA ASP A 213 -1.34 -4.56 -23.36
C ASP A 213 -2.34 -4.35 -22.23
N ASP A 214 -2.29 -5.17 -21.16
CA ASP A 214 -3.11 -5.00 -19.98
C ASP A 214 -2.78 -3.67 -19.27
N ILE A 215 -1.49 -3.34 -19.13
CA ILE A 215 -1.04 -2.09 -18.51
C ILE A 215 -1.51 -0.89 -19.32
N GLN A 216 -1.40 -0.93 -20.64
CA GLN A 216 -1.88 0.14 -21.50
C GLN A 216 -3.40 0.30 -21.40
N THR A 217 -4.13 -0.79 -21.38
CA THR A 217 -5.60 -0.78 -21.26
C THR A 217 -6.02 -0.14 -19.92
N VAL A 218 -5.43 -0.51 -18.82
CA VAL A 218 -5.70 0.08 -17.48
C VAL A 218 -5.36 1.56 -17.45
N SER A 219 -4.20 1.95 -17.99
CA SER A 219 -3.78 3.35 -18.08
C SER A 219 -4.77 4.21 -18.90
N TYR A 220 -5.26 3.68 -20.01
CA TYR A 220 -6.24 4.38 -20.85
C TYR A 220 -7.61 4.55 -20.17
N THR A 221 -8.08 3.54 -19.46
CA THR A 221 -9.42 3.55 -18.83
C THR A 221 -9.46 4.36 -17.54
N HIS A 222 -8.37 4.39 -16.75
CA HIS A 222 -8.34 5.03 -15.44
C HIS A 222 -7.71 6.43 -15.47
N LEU A 223 -6.58 6.62 -16.11
CA LEU A 223 -5.91 7.92 -16.13
C LEU A 223 -6.62 8.94 -17.06
N ARG A 224 -7.09 8.52 -18.22
CA ARG A 224 -7.85 9.40 -19.11
C ARG A 224 -9.30 9.65 -18.69
N ALA A 225 -9.92 8.77 -17.94
CA ALA A 225 -11.28 8.97 -17.45
C ALA A 225 -11.37 10.19 -16.50
N HIS A 226 -10.33 10.47 -15.76
CA HIS A 226 -10.25 11.66 -14.90
C HIS A 226 -9.95 12.95 -15.68
N GLU A 227 -9.31 12.86 -16.84
CA GLU A 227 -9.02 14.02 -17.70
C GLU A 227 -10.18 14.38 -18.64
N THR A 228 -11.11 13.47 -18.89
CA THR A 228 -12.22 13.65 -19.84
C THR A 228 -13.56 13.94 -19.20
N SER A 229 -13.72 13.88 -17.90
CA SER A 229 -14.86 14.44 -17.20
C SER A 229 -14.73 15.98 -17.24
N GLY A 230 -15.10 16.55 -18.38
CA GLY A 230 -15.18 18.00 -18.52
C GLY A 230 -16.12 18.58 -17.49
N TYR A 231 -15.73 19.67 -16.89
CA TYR A 231 -16.53 20.58 -16.10
C TYR A 231 -17.63 21.21 -16.94
#